data_ea451b469b75f8619d9f0a840ecbe9be
#
_entry.id   ea451b469b75f8619d9f0a840ecbe9be
#
_cell.length_a   1.000
_cell.length_b   1.000
_cell.length_c   1.000
_cell.angle_alpha   90.00
_cell.angle_beta   90.00
_cell.angle_gamma   90.00
#
_symmetry.space_group_name_H-M   'P 1'
#
loop_
_entity.id
_entity.type
_entity.pdbx_description
1 polymer ?
#
loop_
_entity_poly.entity_id
_entity_poly.type
_entity_poly.pdbx_seq_one_letter_code
_entity_poly.pdbx_strand_id
1 'polypeptide(L)'
;MKKEDFFMKRATGFAAVLMAAAMVFTMAGCGSSKDADTSAKKETKTEDSKDKENSDKQFIVGFDAEYPPYGYKDDNGEYVGFDLDLAQEVCARNGWELVKQPIDWDSKDMELNSGSIDCIWNGFTMTGREDDYTWSKPYVDNSIVVVVKEGSGIEKKEDLAGKVVAVQADSSGLAALTDEEDNEENLKLAASFSDLQQVADYNTAFMNLEAGAVDAIVVDIGVADYQLESRTGFAMLDDKIRTEQYAVGFKLGNEELRDRVQSTLDEMVKDGTFDDIAKKWDLSDMVCLGK
;
A
#
# COMPACT_ATOMS: atom_id res chain seq x y z
N MET A 1 47.68 35.57 3.15
CA MET A 1 47.60 36.10 4.52
C MET A 1 46.51 35.35 5.23
N LYS A 2 46.91 34.45 6.08
CA LYS A 2 46.57 34.12 7.47
C LYS A 2 45.05 33.79 7.67
N LYS A 3 44.66 32.55 7.85
CA LYS A 3 44.68 31.69 9.08
C LYS A 3 44.11 32.45 10.27
N GLU A 4 43.07 31.94 10.93
CA GLU A 4 43.25 31.13 12.11
C GLU A 4 41.98 30.42 12.58
N ASP A 5 42.22 29.22 13.00
CA ASP A 5 41.48 28.27 13.77
C ASP A 5 40.84 28.80 15.05
N PHE A 6 39.69 28.24 15.46
CA PHE A 6 39.36 28.20 16.88
C PHE A 6 38.81 26.82 17.27
N PHE A 7 39.70 26.08 17.89
CA PHE A 7 39.50 24.83 18.61
C PHE A 7 39.35 25.16 20.11
N MET A 8 38.47 24.51 20.84
CA MET A 8 38.66 24.00 22.21
C MET A 8 37.31 23.66 22.87
N LYS A 9 37.02 22.41 23.13
CA LYS A 9 37.33 21.57 24.31
C LYS A 9 36.56 21.92 25.60
N ARG A 10 35.84 20.94 26.11
CA ARG A 10 35.89 20.20 27.39
C ARG A 10 34.53 19.71 27.79
N ALA A 11 34.25 18.50 27.95
CA ALA A 11 34.69 17.36 28.77
C ALA A 11 34.08 17.33 30.19
N THR A 12 33.56 16.14 30.48
CA THR A 12 33.45 15.44 31.77
C THR A 12 32.23 15.66 32.67
N GLY A 13 31.61 14.53 33.03
CA GLY A 13 31.09 14.24 34.35
C GLY A 13 30.04 13.15 34.43
N PHE A 14 30.47 11.91 34.55
CA PHE A 14 30.12 10.85 35.49
C PHE A 14 28.78 10.98 36.28
N ALA A 15 27.90 9.96 36.20
CA ALA A 15 27.66 9.06 37.33
C ALA A 15 26.68 7.94 36.97
N ALA A 16 27.18 6.73 37.09
CA ALA A 16 26.40 5.49 37.12
C ALA A 16 25.72 5.34 38.49
N VAL A 17 24.45 4.88 38.49
CA VAL A 17 23.89 4.24 39.68
C VAL A 17 23.18 2.96 39.22
N LEU A 18 23.80 1.84 39.51
CA LEU A 18 23.24 0.50 39.59
C LEU A 18 22.39 0.40 40.87
N MET A 19 21.14 -0.11 40.74
CA MET A 19 20.48 -0.78 41.84
C MET A 19 19.78 -2.01 41.33
N ALA A 20 20.38 -3.14 41.61
CA ALA A 20 19.78 -4.47 41.60
C ALA A 20 18.98 -4.66 42.88
N ALA A 21 17.72 -5.14 42.75
CA ALA A 21 17.02 -5.72 43.86
C ALA A 21 16.36 -7.04 43.40
N ALA A 22 17.05 -8.11 43.76
CA ALA A 22 16.54 -9.47 43.74
C ALA A 22 15.63 -9.68 44.94
N MET A 23 14.43 -10.22 44.75
CA MET A 23 13.66 -10.86 45.79
C MET A 23 13.29 -12.28 45.37
N VAL A 24 13.97 -13.19 45.97
CA VAL A 24 13.66 -14.62 46.07
C VAL A 24 12.55 -14.77 47.14
N PHE A 25 11.49 -15.51 46.83
CA PHE A 25 10.67 -16.13 47.84
C PHE A 25 10.42 -17.59 47.52
N THR A 26 10.72 -18.36 48.53
CA THR A 26 10.90 -19.79 48.66
C THR A 26 9.61 -20.58 48.65
N MET A 27 9.77 -21.83 48.24
CA MET A 27 8.84 -22.99 48.37
C MET A 27 8.54 -23.34 49.83
N ALA A 28 7.38 -23.89 50.02
CA ALA A 28 7.01 -25.06 50.82
C ALA A 28 5.47 -25.18 50.87
N GLY A 29 4.83 -26.29 50.73
CA GLY A 29 5.07 -27.60 51.21
C GLY A 29 4.00 -28.61 50.75
N CYS A 30 4.39 -29.83 50.79
CA CYS A 30 3.71 -31.09 50.55
C CYS A 30 2.41 -31.33 51.33
N GLY A 31 1.52 -32.10 50.69
CA GLY A 31 0.43 -32.81 51.40
C GLY A 31 -0.24 -33.81 50.48
N SER A 32 0.11 -35.10 50.66
CA SER A 32 -0.37 -36.26 49.98
C SER A 32 -1.68 -36.80 50.59
N SER A 33 -2.60 -37.37 49.80
CA SER A 33 -3.25 -38.69 49.94
C SER A 33 -4.47 -38.78 49.01
N LYS A 34 -4.45 -39.71 48.08
CA LYS A 34 -5.20 -40.99 47.88
C LYS A 34 -6.71 -40.97 48.09
N ASP A 35 -7.43 -41.33 47.11
CA ASP A 35 -8.07 -42.53 46.61
C ASP A 35 -9.43 -42.31 45.93
N ALA A 36 -9.62 -43.13 44.87
CA ALA A 36 -10.80 -43.85 44.40
C ALA A 36 -11.85 -43.15 43.51
N ASP A 37 -11.72 -43.47 42.24
CA ASP A 37 -12.71 -44.17 41.38
C ASP A 37 -14.16 -43.72 41.36
N THR A 38 -14.65 -43.26 40.23
CA THR A 38 -15.82 -43.80 39.52
C THR A 38 -16.04 -43.12 38.15
N SER A 39 -16.15 -43.95 37.15
CA SER A 39 -16.56 -43.65 35.77
C SER A 39 -17.86 -42.91 35.64
N ALA A 40 -17.91 -41.86 34.82
CA ALA A 40 -19.08 -41.52 34.01
C ALA A 40 -18.66 -40.86 32.71
N LYS A 41 -18.79 -41.59 31.63
CA LYS A 41 -18.75 -41.22 30.25
C LYS A 41 -19.83 -40.15 29.97
N LYS A 42 -19.42 -38.97 29.56
CA LYS A 42 -20.31 -38.02 28.94
C LYS A 42 -19.66 -37.46 27.68
N GLU A 43 -20.13 -38.02 26.57
CA GLU A 43 -19.91 -37.48 25.27
C GLU A 43 -20.45 -36.04 25.24
N THR A 44 -19.61 -35.07 25.07
CA THR A 44 -20.02 -33.70 24.75
C THR A 44 -19.47 -33.38 23.37
N LYS A 45 -20.38 -33.07 22.48
CA LYS A 45 -20.21 -32.69 21.09
C LYS A 45 -19.15 -31.61 20.95
N THR A 46 -18.17 -31.91 20.11
CA THR A 46 -17.19 -30.98 19.58
C THR A 46 -17.79 -30.34 18.32
N GLU A 47 -18.53 -29.26 18.44
CA GLU A 47 -19.06 -28.49 17.31
C GLU A 47 -19.04 -26.96 17.51
N ASP A 48 -18.31 -26.46 18.53
CA ASP A 48 -18.40 -25.02 18.86
C ASP A 48 -17.02 -24.35 19.01
N SER A 49 -15.95 -24.91 18.42
CA SER A 49 -14.60 -24.35 18.56
C SER A 49 -14.03 -23.73 17.29
N LYS A 50 -14.69 -23.83 16.13
CA LYS A 50 -14.18 -23.23 14.90
C LYS A 50 -14.58 -21.76 14.69
N ASP A 51 -15.71 -21.32 15.25
CA ASP A 51 -16.20 -19.96 15.05
C ASP A 51 -15.64 -18.94 16.08
N LYS A 52 -15.02 -19.39 17.16
CA LYS A 52 -14.42 -18.47 18.16
C LYS A 52 -12.94 -18.17 17.93
N GLU A 53 -12.23 -18.96 17.14
CA GLU A 53 -10.80 -18.78 16.90
C GLU A 53 -10.51 -17.71 15.82
N ASN A 54 -11.52 -17.24 15.09
CA ASN A 54 -11.37 -16.32 13.98
C ASN A 54 -11.82 -14.87 14.30
N SER A 55 -12.47 -14.63 15.44
CA SER A 55 -13.04 -13.30 15.79
C SER A 55 -12.03 -12.33 16.40
N ASP A 56 -10.80 -12.76 16.68
CA ASP A 56 -9.74 -11.91 17.23
C ASP A 56 -8.53 -11.78 16.28
N LYS A 57 -8.66 -12.21 15.03
CA LYS A 57 -7.58 -12.10 14.05
C LYS A 57 -7.58 -10.70 13.46
N GLN A 58 -6.49 -9.96 13.64
CA GLN A 58 -6.24 -8.74 12.92
C GLN A 58 -5.80 -9.05 11.48
N PHE A 59 -6.25 -8.22 10.54
CA PHE A 59 -5.80 -8.21 9.17
C PHE A 59 -5.23 -6.83 8.86
N ILE A 60 -3.91 -6.77 8.69
CA ILE A 60 -3.15 -5.53 8.60
C ILE A 60 -2.90 -5.20 7.12
N VAL A 61 -3.56 -4.18 6.62
CA VAL A 61 -3.44 -3.70 5.24
C VAL A 61 -2.44 -2.55 5.18
N GLY A 62 -1.34 -2.75 4.44
CA GLY A 62 -0.36 -1.71 4.13
C GLY A 62 -0.80 -0.90 2.91
N PHE A 63 -0.74 0.45 3.04
CA PHE A 63 -1.14 1.37 1.97
C PHE A 63 -0.42 2.71 2.09
N ASP A 64 -0.25 3.40 0.94
CA ASP A 64 0.17 4.81 0.88
C ASP A 64 -1.03 5.71 1.21
N ALA A 65 -0.92 6.51 2.27
CA ALA A 65 -2.00 7.38 2.73
C ALA A 65 -2.17 8.69 1.90
N GLU A 66 -1.42 8.83 0.81
CA GLU A 66 -1.46 9.96 -0.12
C GLU A 66 -1.85 9.50 -1.55
N TYR A 67 -2.63 8.39 -1.65
CA TYR A 67 -2.98 7.74 -2.93
C TYR A 67 -4.50 7.65 -3.17
N PRO A 68 -5.22 8.80 -3.22
CA PRO A 68 -6.64 8.79 -3.56
C PRO A 68 -6.88 8.37 -5.02
N PRO A 69 -8.03 7.71 -5.32
CA PRO A 69 -9.13 7.36 -4.45
C PRO A 69 -8.97 5.99 -3.75
N TYR A 70 -7.84 5.28 -3.90
CA TYR A 70 -7.64 3.91 -3.44
C TYR A 70 -7.40 3.81 -1.93
N GLY A 71 -6.49 4.64 -1.38
CA GLY A 71 -6.24 4.74 0.06
C GLY A 71 -5.61 6.08 0.40
N TYR A 72 -6.25 6.84 1.30
CA TYR A 72 -5.73 8.15 1.67
C TYR A 72 -6.30 8.62 3.00
N LYS A 73 -5.72 9.71 3.52
CA LYS A 73 -6.21 10.39 4.71
C LYS A 73 -7.13 11.54 4.31
N ASP A 74 -8.39 11.48 4.74
CA ASP A 74 -9.37 12.52 4.45
C ASP A 74 -9.19 13.78 5.33
N ASP A 75 -9.98 14.81 5.07
CA ASP A 75 -9.96 16.09 5.82
C ASP A 75 -10.30 15.94 7.30
N ASN A 76 -10.95 14.85 7.71
CA ASN A 76 -11.27 14.53 9.10
C ASN A 76 -10.12 13.79 9.80
N GLY A 77 -9.11 13.41 9.04
CA GLY A 77 -7.96 12.64 9.52
C GLY A 77 -8.18 11.13 9.54
N GLU A 78 -9.26 10.64 8.90
CA GLU A 78 -9.59 9.23 8.80
C GLU A 78 -8.96 8.61 7.53
N TYR A 79 -8.56 7.34 7.61
CA TYR A 79 -8.09 6.60 6.45
C TYR A 79 -9.28 6.00 5.68
N VAL A 80 -9.45 6.45 4.45
CA VAL A 80 -10.56 6.11 3.55
C VAL A 80 -10.02 5.72 2.17
N GLY A 81 -10.88 5.14 1.33
CA GLY A 81 -10.54 4.81 -0.05
C GLY A 81 -11.24 3.54 -0.53
N PHE A 82 -11.23 3.35 -1.84
CA PHE A 82 -11.85 2.20 -2.50
C PHE A 82 -11.31 0.87 -1.95
N ASP A 83 -9.99 0.73 -1.89
CA ASP A 83 -9.33 -0.48 -1.44
C ASP A 83 -9.54 -0.74 0.05
N LEU A 84 -9.57 0.34 0.84
CA LEU A 84 -9.83 0.25 2.27
C LEU A 84 -11.29 -0.13 2.58
N ASP A 85 -12.25 0.28 1.75
CA ASP A 85 -13.65 -0.15 1.85
C ASP A 85 -13.80 -1.63 1.48
N LEU A 86 -13.11 -2.08 0.40
CA LEU A 86 -13.08 -3.51 0.04
C LEU A 86 -12.47 -4.34 1.17
N ALA A 87 -11.34 -3.89 1.73
CA ALA A 87 -10.67 -4.57 2.84
C ALA A 87 -11.56 -4.62 4.10
N GLN A 88 -12.32 -3.54 4.38
CA GLN A 88 -13.27 -3.50 5.49
C GLN A 88 -14.38 -4.53 5.34
N GLU A 89 -14.94 -4.68 4.15
CA GLU A 89 -15.98 -5.66 3.87
C GLU A 89 -15.43 -7.10 3.93
N VAL A 90 -14.21 -7.32 3.39
CA VAL A 90 -13.51 -8.61 3.51
C VAL A 90 -13.32 -8.97 4.97
N CYS A 91 -12.89 -8.05 5.81
CA CYS A 91 -12.72 -8.29 7.25
C CYS A 91 -14.06 -8.60 7.93
N ALA A 92 -15.11 -7.84 7.63
CA ALA A 92 -16.45 -8.04 8.20
C ALA A 92 -16.98 -9.46 7.91
N ARG A 93 -16.84 -9.94 6.66
CA ARG A 93 -17.29 -11.29 6.25
C ARG A 93 -16.46 -12.42 6.88
N ASN A 94 -15.20 -12.17 7.16
CA ASN A 94 -14.29 -13.16 7.76
C ASN A 94 -14.23 -13.10 9.29
N GLY A 95 -14.90 -12.14 9.94
CA GLY A 95 -14.83 -11.92 11.39
C GLY A 95 -13.43 -11.46 11.81
N TRP A 96 -12.74 -10.68 10.98
CA TRP A 96 -11.43 -10.10 11.28
C TRP A 96 -11.57 -8.64 11.69
N GLU A 97 -10.60 -8.13 12.46
CA GLU A 97 -10.41 -6.72 12.72
C GLU A 97 -9.49 -6.11 11.65
N LEU A 98 -9.97 -5.12 10.89
CA LEU A 98 -9.13 -4.40 9.93
C LEU A 98 -8.20 -3.43 10.66
N VAL A 99 -6.90 -3.56 10.40
CA VAL A 99 -5.88 -2.58 10.79
C VAL A 99 -5.38 -1.88 9.52
N LYS A 100 -5.68 -0.60 9.39
CA LYS A 100 -5.21 0.25 8.29
C LYS A 100 -3.83 0.80 8.65
N GLN A 101 -2.77 0.26 8.03
CA GLN A 101 -1.39 0.62 8.32
C GLN A 101 -0.82 1.50 7.20
N PRO A 102 -0.72 2.83 7.40
CA PRO A 102 -0.02 3.67 6.44
C PRO A 102 1.48 3.32 6.42
N ILE A 103 2.04 3.26 5.22
CA ILE A 103 3.45 2.96 4.99
C ILE A 103 4.05 3.97 4.01
N ASP A 104 5.36 4.17 4.08
CA ASP A 104 6.10 4.80 2.99
C ASP A 104 6.17 3.81 1.83
N TRP A 105 5.80 4.25 0.62
CA TRP A 105 5.61 3.34 -0.51
C TRP A 105 6.86 2.56 -0.90
N ASP A 106 8.02 3.18 -0.82
CA ASP A 106 9.32 2.53 -1.07
C ASP A 106 9.73 1.50 0.00
N SER A 107 8.99 1.46 1.13
CA SER A 107 9.22 0.49 2.21
C SER A 107 8.29 -0.73 2.15
N LYS A 108 7.35 -0.80 1.18
CA LYS A 108 6.28 -1.82 1.13
C LYS A 108 6.79 -3.25 1.21
N ASP A 109 7.89 -3.55 0.53
CA ASP A 109 8.47 -4.90 0.50
C ASP A 109 9.06 -5.31 1.84
N MET A 110 9.72 -4.37 2.51
CA MET A 110 10.28 -4.59 3.84
C MET A 110 9.16 -4.82 4.86
N GLU A 111 8.10 -4.00 4.83
CA GLU A 111 6.94 -4.13 5.73
C GLU A 111 6.21 -5.46 5.51
N LEU A 112 5.98 -5.86 4.26
CA LEU A 112 5.35 -7.13 3.93
C LEU A 112 6.23 -8.34 4.33
N ASN A 113 7.52 -8.30 4.01
CA ASN A 113 8.44 -9.39 4.29
C ASN A 113 8.73 -9.58 5.78
N SER A 114 8.72 -8.49 6.56
CA SER A 114 8.86 -8.55 8.03
C SER A 114 7.60 -9.05 8.73
N GLY A 115 6.44 -8.99 8.06
CA GLY A 115 5.15 -9.33 8.65
C GLY A 115 4.54 -8.18 9.46
N SER A 116 5.02 -6.94 9.28
CA SER A 116 4.38 -5.73 9.83
C SER A 116 3.02 -5.48 9.20
N ILE A 117 2.84 -5.92 7.95
CA ILE A 117 1.57 -5.92 7.22
C ILE A 117 1.30 -7.31 6.66
N ASP A 118 0.02 -7.67 6.50
CA ASP A 118 -0.42 -8.96 5.95
C ASP A 118 -0.52 -8.93 4.43
N CYS A 119 -0.81 -7.77 3.86
CA CYS A 119 -0.87 -7.52 2.41
C CYS A 119 -0.60 -6.06 2.07
N ILE A 120 -0.28 -5.83 0.80
CA ILE A 120 -0.27 -4.50 0.17
C ILE A 120 -1.58 -4.39 -0.62
N TRP A 121 -2.42 -3.40 -0.28
CA TRP A 121 -3.70 -3.18 -0.93
C TRP A 121 -3.95 -1.69 -1.12
N ASN A 122 -3.51 -1.15 -2.25
CA ASN A 122 -3.52 0.29 -2.52
C ASN A 122 -3.29 0.59 -4.02
N GLY A 123 -4.19 0.13 -4.90
CA GLY A 123 -3.93 0.25 -6.33
C GLY A 123 -2.60 -0.40 -6.71
N PHE A 124 -2.35 -1.61 -6.20
CA PHE A 124 -1.03 -2.23 -6.33
C PHE A 124 -0.90 -2.99 -7.64
N THR A 125 -0.01 -2.52 -8.50
CA THR A 125 0.22 -3.06 -9.83
C THR A 125 0.86 -4.44 -9.78
N MET A 126 0.14 -5.43 -10.34
CA MET A 126 0.64 -6.80 -10.52
C MET A 126 1.53 -6.90 -11.76
N THR A 127 1.20 -6.16 -12.81
CA THR A 127 1.91 -6.20 -14.11
C THR A 127 3.40 -5.90 -13.94
N GLY A 128 4.24 -6.84 -14.37
CA GLY A 128 5.70 -6.77 -14.24
C GLY A 128 6.23 -7.20 -12.86
N ARG A 129 5.37 -7.67 -11.96
CA ARG A 129 5.72 -8.14 -10.61
C ARG A 129 5.08 -9.51 -10.28
N GLU A 130 4.68 -10.25 -11.31
CA GLU A 130 3.92 -11.49 -11.18
C GLU A 130 4.62 -12.52 -10.31
N ASP A 131 5.95 -12.60 -10.38
CA ASP A 131 6.76 -13.58 -9.66
C ASP A 131 7.23 -13.10 -8.27
N ASP A 132 7.01 -11.83 -7.90
CA ASP A 132 7.54 -11.25 -6.66
C ASP A 132 6.60 -11.44 -5.46
N TYR A 133 5.30 -11.67 -5.73
CA TYR A 133 4.27 -11.75 -4.70
C TYR A 133 3.31 -12.93 -4.95
N THR A 134 2.55 -13.27 -3.94
CA THR A 134 1.35 -14.09 -4.11
C THR A 134 0.17 -13.14 -4.34
N TRP A 135 -0.41 -13.14 -5.54
CA TRP A 135 -1.42 -12.19 -5.96
C TRP A 135 -2.85 -12.71 -5.86
N SER A 136 -3.79 -11.83 -5.53
CA SER A 136 -5.20 -12.04 -5.84
C SER A 136 -5.43 -12.04 -7.36
N LYS A 137 -6.67 -12.32 -7.82
CA LYS A 137 -7.05 -11.96 -9.18
C LYS A 137 -7.02 -10.44 -9.33
N PRO A 138 -6.72 -9.91 -10.53
CA PRO A 138 -6.87 -8.49 -10.81
C PRO A 138 -8.29 -8.01 -10.55
N TYR A 139 -8.42 -6.80 -10.00
CA TYR A 139 -9.71 -6.21 -9.69
C TYR A 139 -9.94 -4.84 -10.33
N VAL A 140 -8.88 -4.15 -10.79
CA VAL A 140 -8.93 -2.87 -11.52
C VAL A 140 -8.02 -2.94 -12.74
N ASP A 141 -8.53 -2.49 -13.89
CA ASP A 141 -7.71 -2.14 -15.07
C ASP A 141 -7.21 -0.71 -14.90
N ASN A 142 -5.89 -0.51 -14.93
CA ASN A 142 -5.24 0.77 -14.76
C ASN A 142 -4.44 1.18 -16.00
N SER A 143 -4.07 2.44 -16.05
CA SER A 143 -3.14 2.98 -17.04
C SER A 143 -2.25 4.03 -16.39
N ILE A 144 -0.97 4.02 -16.77
CA ILE A 144 -0.05 5.10 -16.45
C ILE A 144 -0.20 6.18 -17.51
N VAL A 145 -0.48 7.39 -17.08
CA VAL A 145 -0.75 8.58 -17.91
C VAL A 145 0.17 9.73 -17.57
N VAL A 146 0.07 10.82 -18.31
CA VAL A 146 0.85 12.03 -18.10
C VAL A 146 -0.09 13.19 -17.80
N VAL A 147 0.16 13.91 -16.70
CA VAL A 147 -0.53 15.16 -16.36
C VAL A 147 0.41 16.35 -16.55
N VAL A 148 -0.10 17.39 -17.18
CA VAL A 148 0.64 18.62 -17.50
C VAL A 148 -0.18 19.87 -17.17
N LYS A 149 0.43 21.04 -17.15
CA LYS A 149 -0.33 22.29 -17.13
C LYS A 149 -1.00 22.55 -18.48
N GLU A 150 -2.24 23.02 -18.47
CA GLU A 150 -2.90 23.54 -19.65
C GLU A 150 -2.07 24.68 -20.28
N GLY A 151 -1.94 24.65 -21.60
CA GLY A 151 -1.18 25.67 -22.33
C GLY A 151 0.35 25.58 -22.19
N SER A 152 0.87 24.50 -21.59
CA SER A 152 2.32 24.23 -21.48
C SER A 152 3.00 23.97 -22.84
N GLY A 153 2.20 23.68 -23.89
CA GLY A 153 2.69 23.24 -25.19
C GLY A 153 3.10 21.77 -25.23
N ILE A 154 2.79 21.01 -24.17
CA ILE A 154 2.96 19.54 -24.13
C ILE A 154 1.57 18.95 -24.45
N GLU A 155 1.42 18.35 -25.62
CA GLU A 155 0.15 17.80 -26.12
C GLU A 155 0.21 16.27 -26.28
N LYS A 156 1.40 15.68 -26.31
CA LYS A 156 1.67 14.25 -26.43
C LYS A 156 2.96 13.87 -25.73
N LYS A 157 3.19 12.57 -25.51
CA LYS A 157 4.35 12.07 -24.74
C LYS A 157 5.70 12.44 -25.33
N GLU A 158 5.82 12.58 -26.67
CA GLU A 158 7.07 12.99 -27.32
C GLU A 158 7.48 14.43 -26.99
N ASP A 159 6.53 15.28 -26.61
CA ASP A 159 6.79 16.69 -26.22
C ASP A 159 7.46 16.79 -24.83
N LEU A 160 7.58 15.66 -24.11
CA LEU A 160 8.31 15.56 -22.85
C LEU A 160 9.84 15.62 -23.04
N ALA A 161 10.34 15.54 -24.29
CA ALA A 161 11.76 15.68 -24.57
C ALA A 161 12.31 17.01 -24.06
N GLY A 162 13.36 16.95 -23.24
CA GLY A 162 13.99 18.11 -22.59
C GLY A 162 13.20 18.70 -21.42
N LYS A 163 12.12 18.05 -20.95
CA LYS A 163 11.28 18.46 -19.82
C LYS A 163 11.74 17.83 -18.53
N VAL A 164 11.34 18.44 -17.42
CA VAL A 164 11.48 17.86 -16.07
C VAL A 164 10.19 17.10 -15.75
N VAL A 165 10.30 15.80 -15.56
CA VAL A 165 9.17 14.91 -15.30
C VAL A 165 9.25 14.36 -13.88
N ALA A 166 8.14 14.42 -13.13
CA ALA A 166 8.04 13.81 -11.81
C ALA A 166 7.33 12.46 -11.88
N VAL A 167 7.73 11.55 -11.02
CA VAL A 167 7.10 10.24 -10.81
C VAL A 167 7.29 9.81 -9.36
N GLN A 168 6.38 9.04 -8.80
CA GLN A 168 6.55 8.51 -7.43
C GLN A 168 7.68 7.47 -7.41
N ALA A 169 8.52 7.51 -6.38
CA ALA A 169 9.57 6.54 -6.15
C ALA A 169 8.97 5.13 -5.99
N ASP A 170 9.64 4.12 -6.53
CA ASP A 170 9.26 2.71 -6.46
C ASP A 170 7.82 2.39 -6.97
N SER A 171 7.26 3.29 -7.82
CA SER A 171 5.97 3.11 -8.47
C SER A 171 6.08 2.28 -9.75
N SER A 172 4.93 1.79 -10.23
CA SER A 172 4.82 1.15 -11.55
C SER A 172 5.10 2.15 -12.68
N GLY A 173 4.76 3.42 -12.49
CA GLY A 173 5.10 4.50 -13.42
C GLY A 173 6.60 4.71 -13.57
N LEU A 174 7.36 4.65 -12.47
CA LEU A 174 8.82 4.68 -12.52
C LEU A 174 9.37 3.45 -13.24
N ALA A 175 8.89 2.25 -12.89
CA ALA A 175 9.31 1.01 -13.55
C ALA A 175 9.05 1.06 -15.06
N ALA A 176 7.87 1.54 -15.51
CA ALA A 176 7.55 1.69 -16.92
C ALA A 176 8.51 2.62 -17.70
N LEU A 177 9.20 3.53 -17.01
CA LEU A 177 10.14 4.48 -17.59
C LEU A 177 11.61 4.04 -17.48
N THR A 178 11.93 3.08 -16.58
CA THR A 178 13.34 2.77 -16.24
C THR A 178 13.69 1.30 -16.31
N ASP A 179 12.72 0.39 -16.36
CA ASP A 179 12.97 -1.04 -16.43
C ASP A 179 13.39 -1.44 -17.87
N GLU A 180 14.59 -2.01 -17.99
CA GLU A 180 15.15 -2.42 -19.27
C GLU A 180 14.40 -3.61 -19.92
N GLU A 181 13.63 -4.36 -19.11
CA GLU A 181 12.87 -5.52 -19.59
C GLU A 181 11.44 -5.14 -20.02
N ASP A 182 10.96 -3.92 -19.74
CA ASP A 182 9.59 -3.48 -20.05
C ASP A 182 9.47 -3.02 -21.53
N ASN A 183 9.60 -1.74 -21.79
CA ASN A 183 9.32 -1.16 -23.11
C ASN A 183 10.43 -0.24 -23.59
N GLU A 184 11.13 -0.67 -24.66
CA GLU A 184 12.21 0.12 -25.27
C GLU A 184 11.78 1.55 -25.69
N GLU A 185 10.51 1.75 -26.07
CA GLU A 185 9.99 3.07 -26.42
C GLU A 185 9.92 3.98 -25.19
N ASN A 186 9.45 3.48 -24.05
CA ASN A 186 9.39 4.23 -22.80
C ASN A 186 10.80 4.54 -22.26
N LEU A 187 11.76 3.62 -22.39
CA LEU A 187 13.15 3.89 -22.02
C LEU A 187 13.75 5.03 -22.86
N LYS A 188 13.49 5.04 -24.18
CA LYS A 188 13.92 6.13 -25.06
C LYS A 188 13.24 7.45 -24.71
N LEU A 189 11.95 7.39 -24.36
CA LEU A 189 11.19 8.54 -23.91
C LEU A 189 11.82 9.12 -22.64
N ALA A 190 12.03 8.30 -21.62
CA ALA A 190 12.65 8.71 -20.36
C ALA A 190 14.06 9.28 -20.55
N ALA A 191 14.86 8.66 -21.41
CA ALA A 191 16.20 9.15 -21.77
C ALA A 191 16.18 10.51 -22.49
N SER A 192 15.05 10.94 -23.03
CA SER A 192 14.88 12.25 -23.66
C SER A 192 14.55 13.37 -22.67
N PHE A 193 14.14 13.05 -21.45
CA PHE A 193 13.84 14.05 -20.42
C PHE A 193 15.09 14.82 -20.02
N SER A 194 14.94 16.08 -19.58
CA SER A 194 16.05 16.81 -18.97
C SER A 194 16.37 16.29 -17.58
N ASP A 195 15.32 15.84 -16.86
CA ASP A 195 15.41 15.24 -15.53
C ASP A 195 14.17 14.38 -15.25
N LEU A 196 14.37 13.24 -14.57
CA LEU A 196 13.30 12.39 -14.04
C LEU A 196 13.35 12.44 -12.51
N GLN A 197 12.49 13.26 -11.92
CA GLN A 197 12.47 13.49 -10.49
C GLN A 197 11.59 12.45 -9.78
N GLN A 198 12.18 11.70 -8.87
CA GLN A 198 11.43 10.83 -8.00
C GLN A 198 10.95 11.60 -6.77
N VAL A 199 9.66 11.48 -6.46
CA VAL A 199 9.01 12.08 -5.29
C VAL A 199 8.44 10.98 -4.38
N ALA A 200 8.21 11.31 -3.11
CA ALA A 200 7.69 10.33 -2.16
C ALA A 200 6.22 9.96 -2.44
N ASP A 201 5.42 10.94 -2.88
CA ASP A 201 3.98 10.81 -3.08
C ASP A 201 3.48 11.71 -4.20
N TYR A 202 2.27 11.42 -4.72
CA TYR A 202 1.69 12.20 -5.82
C TYR A 202 1.18 13.59 -5.40
N ASN A 203 0.81 13.82 -4.14
CA ASN A 203 0.47 15.18 -3.69
C ASN A 203 1.68 16.11 -3.85
N THR A 204 2.86 15.64 -3.48
CA THR A 204 4.14 16.34 -3.71
C THR A 204 4.39 16.57 -5.21
N ALA A 205 4.12 15.57 -6.07
CA ALA A 205 4.27 15.72 -7.52
C ALA A 205 3.35 16.82 -8.06
N PHE A 206 2.07 16.82 -7.69
CA PHE A 206 1.10 17.84 -8.11
C PHE A 206 1.46 19.24 -7.59
N MET A 207 1.93 19.37 -6.35
CA MET A 207 2.43 20.64 -5.81
C MET A 207 3.64 21.16 -6.61
N ASN A 208 4.56 20.29 -6.99
CA ASN A 208 5.72 20.65 -7.82
C ASN A 208 5.30 21.08 -9.23
N LEU A 209 4.33 20.39 -9.84
CA LEU A 209 3.76 20.79 -11.14
C LEU A 209 3.06 22.14 -11.02
N GLU A 210 2.27 22.36 -9.99
CA GLU A 210 1.57 23.63 -9.73
C GLU A 210 2.55 24.79 -9.53
N ALA A 211 3.63 24.56 -8.81
CA ALA A 211 4.70 25.54 -8.61
C ALA A 211 5.56 25.77 -9.87
N GLY A 212 5.49 24.89 -10.87
CA GLY A 212 6.35 24.94 -12.07
C GLY A 212 7.77 24.43 -11.81
N ALA A 213 7.97 23.64 -10.76
CA ALA A 213 9.24 22.97 -10.48
C ALA A 213 9.45 21.75 -11.41
N VAL A 214 8.36 21.17 -11.89
CA VAL A 214 8.34 20.13 -12.92
C VAL A 214 7.38 20.52 -14.04
N ASP A 215 7.57 19.97 -15.24
CA ASP A 215 6.76 20.25 -16.42
C ASP A 215 5.60 19.24 -16.59
N ALA A 216 5.78 18.03 -16.08
CA ALA A 216 4.82 16.93 -16.19
C ALA A 216 4.92 15.97 -14.99
N ILE A 217 3.86 15.18 -14.80
CA ILE A 217 3.79 14.07 -13.84
C ILE A 217 3.42 12.80 -14.59
N VAL A 218 4.15 11.71 -14.35
CA VAL A 218 3.74 10.36 -14.76
C VAL A 218 3.04 9.71 -13.57
N VAL A 219 1.78 9.31 -13.74
CA VAL A 219 0.87 8.96 -12.64
C VAL A 219 -0.19 7.96 -13.12
N ASP A 220 -0.81 7.24 -12.20
CA ASP A 220 -1.94 6.35 -12.42
C ASP A 220 -3.20 7.13 -12.77
N ILE A 221 -3.97 6.65 -13.76
CA ILE A 221 -5.13 7.36 -14.29
C ILE A 221 -6.19 7.65 -13.22
N GLY A 222 -6.46 6.70 -12.31
CA GLY A 222 -7.45 6.90 -11.24
C GLY A 222 -7.01 7.99 -10.24
N VAL A 223 -5.69 8.09 -9.97
CA VAL A 223 -5.13 9.17 -9.14
C VAL A 223 -5.19 10.50 -9.89
N ALA A 224 -4.87 10.51 -11.19
CA ALA A 224 -4.96 11.70 -12.03
C ALA A 224 -6.39 12.23 -12.07
N ASP A 225 -7.38 11.38 -12.36
CA ASP A 225 -8.79 11.75 -12.40
C ASP A 225 -9.24 12.39 -11.08
N TYR A 226 -8.97 11.73 -9.96
CA TYR A 226 -9.31 12.26 -8.63
C TYR A 226 -8.67 13.65 -8.35
N GLN A 227 -7.38 13.78 -8.67
CA GLN A 227 -6.67 15.05 -8.42
C GLN A 227 -7.19 16.19 -9.33
N LEU A 228 -7.57 15.88 -10.57
CA LEU A 228 -8.07 16.85 -11.54
C LEU A 228 -9.51 17.30 -11.26
N GLU A 229 -10.31 16.55 -10.51
CA GLU A 229 -11.64 16.97 -10.08
C GLU A 229 -11.62 18.29 -9.27
N SER A 230 -10.60 18.47 -8.45
CA SER A 230 -10.46 19.63 -7.56
C SER A 230 -9.44 20.67 -8.06
N ARG A 231 -8.64 20.35 -9.09
CA ARG A 231 -7.57 21.20 -9.61
C ARG A 231 -7.91 21.70 -11.01
N THR A 232 -7.79 22.98 -11.23
CA THR A 232 -8.02 23.62 -12.55
C THR A 232 -6.69 24.02 -13.19
N GLY A 233 -6.64 24.08 -14.52
CA GLY A 233 -5.45 24.50 -15.26
C GLY A 233 -4.46 23.38 -15.50
N PHE A 234 -4.89 22.12 -15.36
CA PHE A 234 -4.13 20.91 -15.68
C PHE A 234 -4.90 20.06 -16.69
N ALA A 235 -4.19 19.29 -17.47
CA ALA A 235 -4.73 18.36 -18.44
C ALA A 235 -3.99 17.03 -18.36
N MET A 236 -4.73 15.95 -18.54
CA MET A 236 -4.18 14.61 -18.76
C MET A 236 -4.02 14.42 -20.26
N LEU A 237 -2.87 13.90 -20.70
CA LEU A 237 -2.64 13.55 -22.09
C LEU A 237 -3.44 12.29 -22.48
N ASP A 238 -3.87 12.21 -23.73
CA ASP A 238 -4.55 11.04 -24.29
C ASP A 238 -3.61 9.82 -24.39
N ASP A 239 -2.30 10.06 -24.55
CA ASP A 239 -1.28 9.03 -24.66
C ASP A 239 -1.04 8.35 -23.32
N LYS A 240 -1.00 7.01 -23.36
CA LYS A 240 -0.66 6.19 -22.20
C LYS A 240 0.79 5.75 -22.25
N ILE A 241 1.45 5.79 -21.11
CA ILE A 241 2.80 5.23 -20.93
C ILE A 241 2.70 3.69 -20.90
N ARG A 242 1.75 3.14 -20.12
CA ARG A 242 1.51 1.70 -19.99
C ARG A 242 0.06 1.43 -19.57
N THR A 243 -0.45 0.25 -19.92
CA THR A 243 -1.66 -0.32 -19.33
C THR A 243 -1.27 -1.43 -18.38
N GLU A 244 -1.96 -1.57 -17.27
CA GLU A 244 -1.61 -2.50 -16.22
C GLU A 244 -2.84 -2.89 -15.38
N GLN A 245 -2.66 -3.83 -14.44
CA GLN A 245 -3.75 -4.29 -13.60
C GLN A 245 -3.36 -4.23 -12.13
N TYR A 246 -4.32 -3.83 -11.28
CA TYR A 246 -4.18 -3.87 -9.84
C TYR A 246 -4.68 -5.17 -9.25
N ALA A 247 -3.93 -5.69 -8.28
CA ALA A 247 -4.31 -6.84 -7.47
C ALA A 247 -3.85 -6.64 -6.03
N VAL A 248 -4.36 -7.43 -5.10
CA VAL A 248 -3.87 -7.46 -3.72
C VAL A 248 -2.61 -8.29 -3.68
N GLY A 249 -1.51 -7.70 -3.19
CA GLY A 249 -0.22 -8.36 -3.07
C GLY A 249 0.00 -8.93 -1.67
N PHE A 250 0.27 -10.23 -1.60
CA PHE A 250 0.63 -10.93 -0.36
C PHE A 250 2.09 -11.38 -0.42
N LYS A 251 2.68 -11.62 0.75
CA LYS A 251 4.02 -12.21 0.81
C LYS A 251 4.07 -13.48 -0.03
N LEU A 252 5.12 -13.63 -0.83
CA LEU A 252 5.31 -14.78 -1.69
C LEU A 252 5.19 -16.10 -0.89
N GLY A 253 4.32 -17.01 -1.36
CA GLY A 253 4.01 -18.27 -0.71
C GLY A 253 2.87 -18.22 0.31
N ASN A 254 2.21 -17.07 0.50
CA ASN A 254 1.05 -16.95 1.42
C ASN A 254 -0.28 -17.18 0.69
N GLU A 255 -0.42 -18.37 0.07
CA GLU A 255 -1.64 -18.71 -0.70
C GLU A 255 -2.87 -18.85 0.19
N GLU A 256 -2.73 -19.31 1.44
CA GLU A 256 -3.88 -19.51 2.34
C GLU A 256 -4.62 -18.20 2.60
N LEU A 257 -3.88 -17.14 2.94
CA LEU A 257 -4.48 -15.83 3.19
C LEU A 257 -5.04 -15.22 1.90
N ARG A 258 -4.28 -15.32 0.79
CA ARG A 258 -4.71 -14.88 -0.52
C ARG A 258 -6.03 -15.55 -0.95
N ASP A 259 -6.12 -16.87 -0.81
CA ASP A 259 -7.31 -17.64 -1.21
C ASP A 259 -8.54 -17.25 -0.38
N ARG A 260 -8.31 -16.97 0.91
CA ARG A 260 -9.37 -16.49 1.80
C ARG A 260 -9.90 -15.12 1.38
N VAL A 261 -9.01 -14.16 1.12
CA VAL A 261 -9.37 -12.82 0.63
C VAL A 261 -10.05 -12.93 -0.75
N GLN A 262 -9.46 -13.71 -1.67
CA GLN A 262 -10.02 -13.89 -3.00
C GLN A 262 -11.40 -14.51 -3.00
N SER A 263 -11.64 -15.53 -2.17
CA SER A 263 -12.97 -16.14 -2.05
C SER A 263 -14.01 -15.14 -1.60
N THR A 264 -13.64 -14.26 -0.68
CA THR A 264 -14.55 -13.20 -0.19
C THR A 264 -14.80 -12.13 -1.25
N LEU A 265 -13.79 -11.73 -2.00
CA LEU A 265 -13.96 -10.82 -3.14
C LEU A 265 -14.88 -11.43 -4.23
N ASP A 266 -14.72 -12.73 -4.54
CA ASP A 266 -15.59 -13.45 -5.48
C ASP A 266 -17.05 -13.53 -4.96
N GLU A 267 -17.29 -13.58 -3.65
CA GLU A 267 -18.63 -13.48 -3.04
C GLU A 267 -19.20 -12.07 -3.17
N MET A 268 -18.39 -11.02 -2.93
CA MET A 268 -18.79 -9.62 -3.07
C MET A 268 -19.18 -9.29 -4.52
N VAL A 269 -18.49 -9.86 -5.50
CA VAL A 269 -18.90 -9.74 -6.92
C VAL A 269 -20.25 -10.39 -7.15
N LYS A 270 -20.49 -11.60 -6.62
CA LYS A 270 -21.76 -12.34 -6.85
C LYS A 270 -22.97 -11.65 -6.24
N ASP A 271 -22.83 -11.01 -5.10
CA ASP A 271 -23.95 -10.34 -4.42
C ASP A 271 -24.06 -8.84 -4.72
N GLY A 272 -23.15 -8.29 -5.54
CA GLY A 272 -23.14 -6.90 -5.99
C GLY A 272 -22.45 -5.91 -5.07
N THR A 273 -21.97 -6.34 -3.90
CA THR A 273 -21.29 -5.43 -2.93
C THR A 273 -20.03 -4.82 -3.52
N PHE A 274 -19.28 -5.57 -4.34
CA PHE A 274 -18.10 -5.08 -5.03
C PHE A 274 -18.42 -3.92 -5.96
N ASP A 275 -19.45 -4.06 -6.78
CA ASP A 275 -19.91 -3.03 -7.71
C ASP A 275 -20.48 -1.80 -6.98
N ASP A 276 -21.18 -2.00 -5.86
CA ASP A 276 -21.69 -0.89 -5.05
C ASP A 276 -20.52 -0.06 -4.42
N ILE A 277 -19.45 -0.73 -3.99
CA ILE A 277 -18.25 -0.04 -3.49
C ILE A 277 -17.55 0.66 -4.65
N ALA A 278 -17.38 0.03 -5.82
CA ALA A 278 -16.78 0.66 -7.00
C ALA A 278 -17.57 1.92 -7.43
N LYS A 279 -18.89 1.85 -7.41
CA LYS A 279 -19.76 2.98 -7.71
C LYS A 279 -19.65 4.12 -6.71
N LYS A 280 -19.48 3.82 -5.42
CA LYS A 280 -19.26 4.83 -4.37
C LYS A 280 -18.03 5.69 -4.66
N TRP A 281 -17.01 5.12 -5.29
CA TRP A 281 -15.72 5.73 -5.57
C TRP A 281 -15.54 6.15 -7.04
N ASP A 282 -16.61 6.14 -7.85
CA ASP A 282 -16.61 6.47 -9.28
C ASP A 282 -15.64 5.63 -10.14
N LEU A 283 -15.36 4.38 -9.68
CA LEU A 283 -14.44 3.45 -10.34
C LEU A 283 -15.15 2.33 -11.13
N SER A 284 -16.47 2.43 -11.36
CA SER A 284 -17.27 1.36 -12.01
C SER A 284 -16.75 0.96 -13.39
N ASP A 285 -16.18 1.88 -14.15
CA ASP A 285 -15.66 1.64 -15.49
C ASP A 285 -14.24 1.03 -15.48
N MET A 286 -13.55 1.12 -14.35
CA MET A 286 -12.17 0.64 -14.19
C MET A 286 -12.09 -0.76 -13.57
N VAL A 287 -13.13 -1.19 -12.82
CA VAL A 287 -13.10 -2.52 -12.19
C VAL A 287 -13.25 -3.63 -13.21
N CYS A 288 -12.48 -4.72 -13.06
CA CYS A 288 -12.43 -5.85 -13.98
C CYS A 288 -12.74 -7.20 -13.30
N LEU A 289 -12.77 -7.28 -11.99
CA LEU A 289 -13.06 -8.53 -11.28
C LEU A 289 -14.52 -8.96 -11.53
N GLY A 290 -14.67 -10.18 -12.08
CA GLY A 290 -15.99 -10.75 -12.40
C GLY A 290 -16.53 -10.39 -13.78
N LYS A 291 -15.78 -9.64 -14.59
CA LYS A 291 -16.13 -9.29 -15.98
C LYS A 291 -15.51 -10.25 -16.99
#